data_064bcbd4ff87b5e642d1d2f60bdc87af
#
_entry.id   064bcbd4ff87b5e642d1d2f60bdc87af
#
_cell.length_a   1.000
_cell.length_b   1.000
_cell.length_c   1.000
_cell.angle_alpha   90.00
_cell.angle_beta   90.00
_cell.angle_gamma   90.00
#
_symmetry.space_group_name_H-M   'P 1'
#
loop_
_entity.id
_entity.type
_entity.pdbx_description
1 polymer ?
#
loop_
_entity_poly.entity_id
_entity_poly.type
_entity_poly.pdbx_seq_one_letter_code
_entity_poly.pdbx_strand_id
1 'polypeptide(L)'
;MKKLDADVIAEAALGLLDELGLDGLTMRKVAAALDVQAPALYWHVKNKRELLDVMARSVFASAVTDVEAPRQGESWQDWVATLAGRLRRSMLCYRDGAKVLAGTYVSDESMWRTVELTLRTLEDAGFALPEAGRVFPILLHYTVGFVIEEQSRTSAEYVDGNPYELEHIGQEIDSDRYPRTARMVADTFTADPDAEFDHGVRVILAGILATTRAG
;
A
#
# COMPACT_ATOMS: atom_id res chain seq x y z
N MET A 1 2.43 4.80 -31.97
CA MET A 1 2.40 3.67 -30.99
C MET A 1 3.51 3.87 -29.98
N LYS A 2 3.19 3.85 -28.67
CA LYS A 2 4.21 3.84 -27.61
C LYS A 2 5.05 2.57 -27.76
N LYS A 3 6.37 2.67 -27.68
CA LYS A 3 7.25 1.48 -27.78
C LYS A 3 6.92 0.55 -26.60
N LEU A 4 6.78 -0.75 -26.87
CA LEU A 4 6.55 -1.74 -25.83
C LEU A 4 7.78 -1.82 -24.92
N ASP A 5 7.58 -1.57 -23.63
CA ASP A 5 8.56 -1.70 -22.56
C ASP A 5 7.89 -2.15 -21.25
N ALA A 6 8.67 -2.31 -20.18
CA ALA A 6 8.16 -2.79 -18.91
C ALA A 6 7.13 -1.84 -18.28
N ASP A 7 7.28 -0.53 -18.47
CA ASP A 7 6.38 0.48 -17.87
C ASP A 7 5.02 0.48 -18.59
N VAL A 8 5.01 0.39 -19.93
CA VAL A 8 3.78 0.23 -20.72
C VAL A 8 3.04 -1.05 -20.35
N ILE A 9 3.76 -2.14 -20.11
CA ILE A 9 3.19 -3.42 -19.70
C ILE A 9 2.60 -3.31 -18.28
N ALA A 10 3.31 -2.65 -17.35
CA ALA A 10 2.83 -2.41 -16.00
C ALA A 10 1.54 -1.56 -15.99
N GLU A 11 1.52 -0.46 -16.75
CA GLU A 11 0.36 0.42 -16.90
C GLU A 11 -0.87 -0.33 -17.41
N ALA A 12 -0.70 -1.12 -18.46
CA ALA A 12 -1.78 -1.95 -19.01
C ALA A 12 -2.27 -3.01 -18.01
N ALA A 13 -1.35 -3.67 -17.30
CA ALA A 13 -1.70 -4.68 -16.31
C ALA A 13 -2.43 -4.08 -15.11
N LEU A 14 -2.00 -2.91 -14.61
CA LEU A 14 -2.67 -2.17 -13.54
C LEU A 14 -4.08 -1.75 -13.96
N GLY A 15 -4.26 -1.25 -15.18
CA GLY A 15 -5.56 -0.88 -15.72
C GLY A 15 -6.55 -2.05 -15.85
N LEU A 16 -6.08 -3.29 -15.87
CA LEU A 16 -6.94 -4.48 -15.90
C LEU A 16 -7.38 -4.96 -14.51
N LEU A 17 -6.79 -4.42 -13.42
CA LEU A 17 -7.09 -4.92 -12.07
C LEU A 17 -8.53 -4.66 -11.65
N ASP A 18 -9.10 -3.52 -12.00
CA ASP A 18 -10.47 -3.15 -11.57
C ASP A 18 -11.50 -4.14 -12.10
N GLU A 19 -11.32 -4.62 -13.34
CA GLU A 19 -12.20 -5.61 -13.97
C GLU A 19 -11.88 -7.04 -13.53
N LEU A 20 -10.59 -7.43 -13.52
CA LEU A 20 -10.18 -8.83 -13.41
C LEU A 20 -9.80 -9.24 -11.99
N GLY A 21 -9.44 -8.31 -11.12
CA GLY A 21 -8.71 -8.58 -9.89
C GLY A 21 -7.33 -9.19 -10.16
N LEU A 22 -6.52 -9.33 -9.11
CA LEU A 22 -5.16 -9.87 -9.23
C LEU A 22 -5.14 -11.35 -9.63
N ASP A 23 -6.12 -12.13 -9.17
CA ASP A 23 -6.23 -13.55 -9.49
C ASP A 23 -6.63 -13.79 -10.95
N GLY A 24 -7.49 -12.93 -11.48
CA GLY A 24 -7.92 -12.97 -12.87
C GLY A 24 -6.89 -12.45 -13.87
N LEU A 25 -5.83 -11.76 -13.40
CA LEU A 25 -4.78 -11.19 -14.25
C LEU A 25 -3.84 -12.28 -14.78
N THR A 26 -3.70 -12.34 -16.11
CA THR A 26 -2.80 -13.28 -16.80
C THR A 26 -1.99 -12.61 -17.88
N MET A 27 -0.79 -13.15 -18.20
CA MET A 27 0.06 -12.66 -19.29
C MET A 27 -0.70 -12.55 -20.64
N ARG A 28 -1.62 -13.47 -20.92
CA ARG A 28 -2.45 -13.45 -22.14
C ARG A 28 -3.40 -12.25 -22.17
N LYS A 29 -4.05 -11.94 -21.03
CA LYS A 29 -4.97 -10.80 -20.94
C LYS A 29 -4.23 -9.48 -21.10
N VAL A 30 -3.03 -9.36 -20.51
CA VAL A 30 -2.18 -8.17 -20.68
C VAL A 30 -1.74 -8.02 -22.14
N ALA A 31 -1.33 -9.11 -22.79
CA ALA A 31 -0.97 -9.08 -24.22
C ALA A 31 -2.15 -8.64 -25.09
N ALA A 32 -3.35 -9.16 -24.82
CA ALA A 32 -4.56 -8.77 -25.54
C ALA A 32 -4.91 -7.28 -25.34
N ALA A 33 -4.78 -6.75 -24.13
CA ALA A 33 -5.02 -5.32 -23.84
C ALA A 33 -4.03 -4.40 -24.57
N LEU A 34 -2.82 -4.88 -24.84
CA LEU A 34 -1.79 -4.14 -25.56
C LEU A 34 -1.83 -4.38 -27.09
N ASP A 35 -2.77 -5.20 -27.57
CA ASP A 35 -2.86 -5.64 -28.97
C ASP A 35 -1.54 -6.23 -29.51
N VAL A 36 -0.87 -7.05 -28.68
CA VAL A 36 0.36 -7.75 -29.03
C VAL A 36 0.24 -9.25 -28.82
N GLN A 37 1.12 -10.02 -29.47
CA GLN A 37 1.21 -11.46 -29.22
C GLN A 37 1.91 -11.73 -27.88
N ALA A 38 1.44 -12.71 -27.10
CA ALA A 38 2.03 -13.04 -25.81
C ALA A 38 3.57 -13.23 -25.81
N PRO A 39 4.21 -13.84 -26.83
CA PRO A 39 5.67 -13.90 -26.91
C PRO A 39 6.38 -12.53 -26.85
N ALA A 40 5.73 -11.44 -27.33
CA ALA A 40 6.32 -10.12 -27.27
C ALA A 40 6.48 -9.60 -25.82
N LEU A 41 5.55 -9.95 -24.92
CA LEU A 41 5.65 -9.59 -23.50
C LEU A 41 6.84 -10.28 -22.83
N TYR A 42 7.10 -11.54 -23.16
CA TYR A 42 8.14 -12.33 -22.52
C TYR A 42 9.58 -11.83 -22.79
N TRP A 43 9.76 -10.94 -23.78
CA TRP A 43 11.02 -10.22 -23.97
C TRP A 43 11.26 -9.14 -22.89
N HIS A 44 10.20 -8.66 -22.25
CA HIS A 44 10.26 -7.58 -21.25
C HIS A 44 9.98 -8.08 -19.84
N VAL A 45 9.04 -9.03 -19.69
CA VAL A 45 8.64 -9.64 -18.41
C VAL A 45 8.47 -11.14 -18.60
N LYS A 46 9.33 -11.93 -17.98
CA LYS A 46 9.47 -13.37 -18.27
C LYS A 46 8.35 -14.23 -17.70
N ASN A 47 7.64 -13.74 -16.70
CA ASN A 47 6.60 -14.49 -15.99
C ASN A 47 5.70 -13.56 -15.18
N LYS A 48 4.61 -14.14 -14.57
CA LYS A 48 3.69 -13.36 -13.72
C LYS A 48 4.39 -12.70 -12.53
N ARG A 49 5.44 -13.29 -11.97
CA ARG A 49 6.19 -12.69 -10.85
C ARG A 49 6.89 -11.40 -11.28
N GLU A 50 7.61 -11.42 -12.38
CA GLU A 50 8.25 -10.22 -12.94
C GLU A 50 7.21 -9.17 -13.37
N LEU A 51 6.02 -9.59 -13.85
CA LEU A 51 4.91 -8.68 -14.09
C LEU A 51 4.48 -7.96 -12.81
N LEU A 52 4.32 -8.69 -11.70
CA LEU A 52 4.00 -8.08 -10.41
C LEU A 52 5.10 -7.15 -9.92
N ASP A 53 6.36 -7.49 -10.14
CA ASP A 53 7.50 -6.64 -9.76
C ASP A 53 7.48 -5.30 -10.53
N VAL A 54 7.16 -5.29 -11.83
CA VAL A 54 7.05 -4.04 -12.59
C VAL A 54 5.79 -3.24 -12.22
N MET A 55 4.66 -3.91 -11.95
CA MET A 55 3.44 -3.27 -11.45
C MET A 55 3.69 -2.60 -10.09
N ALA A 56 4.33 -3.31 -9.15
CA ALA A 56 4.65 -2.78 -7.83
C ALA A 56 5.58 -1.56 -7.90
N ARG A 57 6.58 -1.59 -8.80
CA ARG A 57 7.42 -0.42 -9.07
C ARG A 57 6.61 0.77 -9.55
N SER A 58 5.66 0.56 -10.47
CA SER A 58 4.80 1.64 -10.98
C SER A 58 3.92 2.23 -9.88
N VAL A 59 3.28 1.39 -9.04
CA VAL A 59 2.48 1.83 -7.88
C VAL A 59 3.36 2.62 -6.89
N PHE A 60 4.54 2.12 -6.55
CA PHE A 60 5.45 2.80 -5.64
C PHE A 60 5.95 4.12 -6.22
N ALA A 61 6.43 4.14 -7.45
CA ALA A 61 6.94 5.33 -8.12
C ALA A 61 5.88 6.45 -8.17
N SER A 62 4.61 6.11 -8.44
CA SER A 62 3.52 7.09 -8.45
C SER A 62 3.29 7.72 -7.07
N ALA A 63 3.47 6.95 -5.98
CA ALA A 63 3.34 7.46 -4.62
C ALA A 63 4.45 8.46 -4.26
N VAL A 64 5.67 8.26 -4.78
CA VAL A 64 6.85 9.04 -4.40
C VAL A 64 7.28 10.05 -5.47
N THR A 65 6.50 10.20 -6.55
CA THR A 65 6.71 11.26 -7.53
C THR A 65 6.69 12.61 -6.82
N ASP A 66 7.69 13.46 -7.11
CA ASP A 66 7.84 14.81 -6.52
C ASP A 66 7.93 14.83 -4.97
N VAL A 67 8.30 13.72 -4.33
CA VAL A 67 8.65 13.73 -2.91
C VAL A 67 10.02 14.43 -2.77
N GLU A 68 10.01 15.53 -2.03
CA GLU A 68 11.19 16.29 -1.68
C GLU A 68 11.48 16.17 -0.17
N ALA A 69 12.65 16.65 0.27
CA ALA A 69 12.98 16.78 1.68
C ALA A 69 11.93 17.62 2.44
N PRO A 70 11.79 17.47 3.75
CA PRO A 70 10.86 18.25 4.55
C PRO A 70 11.03 19.75 4.31
N ARG A 71 9.92 20.47 4.27
CA ARG A 71 9.95 21.93 4.17
C ARG A 71 10.46 22.54 5.46
N GLN A 72 10.94 23.78 5.39
CA GLN A 72 11.38 24.50 6.59
C GLN A 72 10.24 24.56 7.63
N GLY A 73 10.49 24.04 8.83
CA GLY A 73 9.51 23.97 9.91
C GLY A 73 8.58 22.75 9.89
N GLU A 74 8.64 21.91 8.87
CA GLU A 74 7.93 20.63 8.84
C GLU A 74 8.62 19.62 9.75
N SER A 75 7.85 18.96 10.61
CA SER A 75 8.40 17.90 11.45
C SER A 75 8.68 16.63 10.64
N TRP A 76 9.67 15.84 11.05
CA TRP A 76 9.92 14.55 10.42
C TRP A 76 8.68 13.63 10.52
N GLN A 77 7.90 13.75 11.60
CA GLN A 77 6.68 12.98 11.80
C GLN A 77 5.64 13.30 10.73
N ASP A 78 5.38 14.59 10.48
CA ASP A 78 4.41 15.04 9.48
C ASP A 78 4.86 14.65 8.06
N TRP A 79 6.15 14.78 7.78
CA TRP A 79 6.71 14.39 6.49
C TRP A 79 6.57 12.88 6.24
N VAL A 80 6.95 12.06 7.22
CA VAL A 80 6.82 10.59 7.11
C VAL A 80 5.37 10.15 7.06
N ALA A 81 4.47 10.79 7.82
CA ALA A 81 3.03 10.54 7.76
C ALA A 81 2.47 10.87 6.36
N THR A 82 2.91 11.98 5.77
CA THR A 82 2.55 12.35 4.40
C THR A 82 2.99 11.29 3.40
N LEU A 83 4.20 10.76 3.53
CA LEU A 83 4.70 9.68 2.68
C LEU A 83 3.85 8.40 2.80
N ALA A 84 3.50 8.00 4.02
CA ALA A 84 2.63 6.85 4.26
C ALA A 84 1.23 7.05 3.64
N GLY A 85 0.65 8.25 3.79
CA GLY A 85 -0.63 8.60 3.16
C GLY A 85 -0.58 8.60 1.62
N ARG A 86 0.54 9.02 1.02
CA ARG A 86 0.74 8.94 -0.44
C ARG A 86 0.81 7.48 -0.91
N LEU A 87 1.54 6.62 -0.19
CA LEU A 87 1.60 5.18 -0.48
C LEU A 87 0.22 4.53 -0.41
N ARG A 88 -0.57 4.84 0.65
CA ARG A 88 -1.95 4.33 0.76
C ARG A 88 -2.79 4.76 -0.44
N ARG A 89 -2.82 6.05 -0.76
CA ARG A 89 -3.60 6.57 -1.91
C ARG A 89 -3.20 5.91 -3.23
N SER A 90 -1.90 5.73 -3.47
CA SER A 90 -1.42 5.07 -4.69
C SER A 90 -1.91 3.62 -4.81
N MET A 91 -1.91 2.86 -3.72
CA MET A 91 -2.44 1.50 -3.71
C MET A 91 -3.96 1.47 -3.90
N LEU A 92 -4.69 2.42 -3.31
CA LEU A 92 -6.14 2.53 -3.46
C LEU A 92 -6.60 2.95 -4.88
N CYS A 93 -5.69 3.45 -5.73
CA CYS A 93 -6.02 3.72 -7.13
C CYS A 93 -6.34 2.46 -7.94
N TYR A 94 -6.02 1.27 -7.44
CA TYR A 94 -6.21 0.02 -8.16
C TYR A 94 -6.84 -1.03 -7.24
N ARG A 95 -7.82 -1.77 -7.75
CA ARG A 95 -8.29 -3.00 -7.09
C ARG A 95 -7.10 -3.92 -6.82
N ASP A 96 -7.01 -4.48 -5.62
CA ASP A 96 -5.87 -5.31 -5.17
C ASP A 96 -4.49 -4.61 -5.19
N GLY A 97 -4.44 -3.27 -5.28
CA GLY A 97 -3.19 -2.52 -5.38
C GLY A 97 -2.23 -2.78 -4.22
N ALA A 98 -2.74 -2.98 -3.01
CA ALA A 98 -1.91 -3.37 -1.87
C ALA A 98 -1.37 -4.80 -2.00
N LYS A 99 -2.15 -5.74 -2.55
CA LYS A 99 -1.70 -7.11 -2.82
C LYS A 99 -0.61 -7.16 -3.90
N VAL A 100 -0.64 -6.22 -4.87
CA VAL A 100 0.45 -6.07 -5.86
C VAL A 100 1.76 -5.70 -5.16
N LEU A 101 1.71 -4.80 -4.17
CA LEU A 101 2.92 -4.35 -3.46
C LEU A 101 3.38 -5.38 -2.41
N ALA A 102 2.43 -6.13 -1.81
CA ALA A 102 2.71 -7.08 -0.75
C ALA A 102 3.66 -8.21 -1.19
N GLY A 103 4.77 -8.36 -0.48
CA GLY A 103 5.77 -9.40 -0.76
C GLY A 103 6.48 -9.26 -2.11
N THR A 104 6.38 -8.09 -2.76
CA THR A 104 7.06 -7.78 -4.02
C THR A 104 8.34 -7.00 -3.75
N TYR A 105 9.38 -7.31 -4.49
CA TYR A 105 10.66 -6.63 -4.35
C TYR A 105 10.72 -5.43 -5.30
N VAL A 106 10.63 -4.23 -4.73
CA VAL A 106 10.84 -2.97 -5.46
C VAL A 106 12.29 -2.55 -5.29
N SER A 107 13.02 -2.43 -6.39
CA SER A 107 14.44 -2.08 -6.42
C SER A 107 14.73 -1.23 -7.65
N ASP A 108 14.52 0.07 -7.52
CA ASP A 108 14.79 1.06 -8.56
C ASP A 108 15.21 2.41 -7.95
N GLU A 109 15.48 3.38 -8.81
CA GLU A 109 15.90 4.73 -8.42
C GLU A 109 14.87 5.41 -7.51
N SER A 110 13.58 5.20 -7.73
CA SER A 110 12.52 5.81 -6.92
C SER A 110 12.55 5.32 -5.48
N MET A 111 12.78 4.02 -5.29
CA MET A 111 12.94 3.40 -3.97
C MET A 111 14.20 3.90 -3.28
N TRP A 112 15.35 3.87 -3.97
CA TRP A 112 16.63 4.30 -3.36
C TRP A 112 16.62 5.76 -2.97
N ARG A 113 16.07 6.64 -3.82
CA ARG A 113 15.88 8.06 -3.51
C ARG A 113 14.98 8.26 -2.29
N THR A 114 13.89 7.53 -2.19
CA THR A 114 12.94 7.65 -1.06
C THR A 114 13.58 7.18 0.24
N VAL A 115 14.29 6.07 0.22
CA VAL A 115 15.01 5.55 1.40
C VAL A 115 16.08 6.57 1.83
N GLU A 116 16.87 7.09 0.90
CA GLU A 116 17.92 8.09 1.19
C GLU A 116 17.35 9.37 1.80
N LEU A 117 16.24 9.89 1.24
CA LEU A 117 15.55 11.05 1.80
C LEU A 117 15.02 10.80 3.21
N THR A 118 14.48 9.59 3.44
CA THR A 118 13.97 9.20 4.75
C THR A 118 15.11 9.12 5.77
N LEU A 119 16.21 8.48 5.42
CA LEU A 119 17.36 8.36 6.30
C LEU A 119 17.93 9.73 6.67
N ARG A 120 18.16 10.61 5.70
CA ARG A 120 18.62 11.98 5.95
C ARG A 120 17.69 12.76 6.87
N THR A 121 16.39 12.72 6.57
CA THR A 121 15.38 13.42 7.38
C THR A 121 15.42 12.96 8.85
N LEU A 122 15.61 11.68 9.09
CA LEU A 122 15.64 11.12 10.44
C LEU A 122 16.99 11.38 11.13
N GLU A 123 18.13 11.30 10.43
CA GLU A 123 19.44 11.67 10.98
C GLU A 123 19.47 13.16 11.36
N ASP A 124 18.92 14.06 10.53
CA ASP A 124 18.79 15.49 10.83
C ASP A 124 17.88 15.73 12.07
N ALA A 125 16.93 14.83 12.34
CA ALA A 125 16.10 14.83 13.54
C ALA A 125 16.76 14.17 14.77
N GLY A 126 18.02 13.70 14.63
CA GLY A 126 18.83 13.14 15.73
C GLY A 126 18.74 11.62 15.90
N PHE A 127 18.20 10.88 14.94
CA PHE A 127 18.21 9.42 14.97
C PHE A 127 19.59 8.87 14.60
N ALA A 128 20.01 7.80 15.24
CA ALA A 128 21.15 7.01 14.75
C ALA A 128 20.72 6.25 13.47
N LEU A 129 21.63 6.07 12.50
CA LEU A 129 21.34 5.42 11.23
C LEU A 129 20.67 4.03 11.34
N PRO A 130 21.05 3.13 12.28
CA PRO A 130 20.36 1.86 12.44
C PRO A 130 18.89 1.98 12.89
N GLU A 131 18.56 3.04 13.62
CA GLU A 131 17.20 3.34 14.06
C GLU A 131 16.39 3.97 12.93
N ALA A 132 16.95 4.95 12.25
CA ALA A 132 16.38 5.57 11.06
C ALA A 132 16.01 4.52 10.00
N GLY A 133 16.88 3.54 9.77
CA GLY A 133 16.66 2.46 8.80
C GLY A 133 15.47 1.53 9.10
N ARG A 134 14.92 1.57 10.33
CA ARG A 134 13.75 0.77 10.72
C ARG A 134 12.43 1.50 10.47
N VAL A 135 12.44 2.81 10.34
CA VAL A 135 11.21 3.63 10.27
C VAL A 135 10.44 3.37 8.98
N PHE A 136 11.11 3.46 7.83
CA PHE A 136 10.46 3.27 6.53
C PHE A 136 9.82 1.87 6.39
N PRO A 137 10.52 0.74 6.68
CA PRO A 137 9.90 -0.59 6.63
C PRO A 137 8.70 -0.76 7.56
N ILE A 138 8.75 -0.23 8.78
CA ILE A 138 7.63 -0.30 9.73
C ILE A 138 6.39 0.35 9.14
N LEU A 139 6.52 1.56 8.62
CA LEU A 139 5.41 2.29 8.02
C LEU A 139 4.92 1.68 6.71
N LEU A 140 5.83 1.17 5.89
CA LEU A 140 5.46 0.44 4.67
C LEU A 140 4.61 -0.79 5.01
N HIS A 141 5.04 -1.61 5.97
CA HIS A 141 4.31 -2.81 6.38
C HIS A 141 2.95 -2.47 7.00
N TYR A 142 2.88 -1.43 7.84
CA TYR A 142 1.61 -0.94 8.36
C TYR A 142 0.68 -0.50 7.23
N THR A 143 1.17 0.35 6.33
CA THR A 143 0.37 0.91 5.22
C THR A 143 -0.15 -0.18 4.30
N VAL A 144 0.71 -1.12 3.89
CA VAL A 144 0.30 -2.25 3.03
C VAL A 144 -0.75 -3.12 3.74
N GLY A 145 -0.53 -3.49 5.00
CA GLY A 145 -1.48 -4.30 5.77
C GLY A 145 -2.82 -3.59 5.93
N PHE A 146 -2.81 -2.31 6.28
CA PHE A 146 -4.02 -1.51 6.42
C PHE A 146 -4.82 -1.46 5.12
N VAL A 147 -4.16 -1.20 3.97
CA VAL A 147 -4.85 -1.12 2.67
C VAL A 147 -5.38 -2.49 2.21
N ILE A 148 -4.69 -3.60 2.51
CA ILE A 148 -5.21 -4.94 2.24
C ILE A 148 -6.56 -5.14 2.97
N GLU A 149 -6.62 -4.81 4.25
CA GLU A 149 -7.86 -4.91 5.04
C GLU A 149 -8.94 -3.95 4.53
N GLU A 150 -8.58 -2.71 4.20
CA GLU A 150 -9.48 -1.70 3.65
C GLU A 150 -10.10 -2.16 2.32
N GLN A 151 -9.29 -2.66 1.39
CA GLN A 151 -9.73 -3.20 0.11
C GLN A 151 -10.58 -4.47 0.27
N SER A 152 -10.26 -5.31 1.26
CA SER A 152 -11.04 -6.52 1.55
C SER A 152 -12.45 -6.22 2.04
N ARG A 153 -12.63 -5.14 2.84
CA ARG A 153 -13.95 -4.71 3.33
C ARG A 153 -14.88 -4.22 2.23
N THR A 154 -14.32 -3.70 1.14
CA THR A 154 -15.09 -3.15 0.00
C THR A 154 -15.10 -4.09 -1.21
N SER A 155 -14.58 -5.31 -1.06
CA SER A 155 -14.46 -6.26 -2.16
C SER A 155 -15.81 -6.70 -2.70
N ALA A 156 -16.00 -6.61 -4.03
CA ALA A 156 -17.15 -7.13 -4.74
C ALA A 156 -17.11 -8.68 -4.91
N GLU A 157 -16.16 -9.36 -4.30
CA GLU A 157 -15.99 -10.83 -4.40
C GLU A 157 -16.99 -11.60 -3.55
N TYR A 158 -17.64 -10.94 -2.61
CA TYR A 158 -18.66 -11.56 -1.76
C TYR A 158 -20.03 -11.62 -2.47
N VAL A 159 -20.30 -12.74 -3.11
CA VAL A 159 -21.54 -12.96 -3.90
C VAL A 159 -22.77 -13.11 -3.00
N ASP A 160 -22.61 -13.69 -1.82
CA ASP A 160 -23.68 -14.00 -0.86
C ASP A 160 -23.86 -12.96 0.27
N GLY A 161 -23.32 -11.75 0.08
CA GLY A 161 -23.30 -10.71 1.09
C GLY A 161 -21.92 -10.49 1.70
N ASN A 162 -21.56 -9.23 1.93
CA ASN A 162 -20.24 -8.88 2.46
C ASN A 162 -20.17 -9.21 3.97
N PRO A 163 -19.30 -10.13 4.42
CA PRO A 163 -19.19 -10.48 5.84
C PRO A 163 -18.71 -9.31 6.72
N TYR A 164 -18.17 -8.25 6.12
CA TYR A 164 -17.77 -7.03 6.83
C TYR A 164 -18.92 -6.03 7.02
N GLU A 165 -20.14 -6.33 6.55
CA GLU A 165 -21.28 -5.47 6.84
C GLU A 165 -21.63 -5.54 8.32
N LEU A 166 -21.85 -4.37 8.92
CA LEU A 166 -22.11 -4.22 10.36
C LEU A 166 -23.29 -5.09 10.83
N GLU A 167 -24.34 -5.19 10.00
CA GLU A 167 -25.52 -6.01 10.30
C GLU A 167 -25.16 -7.50 10.41
N HIS A 168 -24.31 -7.99 9.51
CA HIS A 168 -23.87 -9.38 9.48
C HIS A 168 -23.02 -9.72 10.71
N ILE A 169 -21.99 -8.92 10.98
CA ILE A 169 -21.12 -9.09 12.15
C ILE A 169 -21.90 -8.97 13.45
N GLY A 170 -22.86 -8.03 13.51
CA GLY A 170 -23.70 -7.83 14.70
C GLY A 170 -24.58 -9.03 15.04
N GLN A 171 -25.00 -9.81 14.03
CA GLN A 171 -25.78 -11.05 14.22
C GLN A 171 -24.92 -12.22 14.71
N GLU A 172 -23.64 -12.24 14.39
CA GLU A 172 -22.71 -13.31 14.81
C GLU A 172 -22.22 -13.15 16.26
N ILE A 173 -22.33 -11.94 16.84
CA ILE A 173 -21.79 -11.65 18.16
C ILE A 173 -22.86 -11.84 19.23
N ASP A 174 -22.69 -12.84 20.10
CA ASP A 174 -23.45 -12.98 21.34
C ASP A 174 -23.11 -11.82 22.29
N SER A 175 -23.98 -10.81 22.33
CA SER A 175 -23.80 -9.58 23.08
C SER A 175 -23.80 -9.81 24.62
N ASP A 176 -24.44 -10.86 25.10
CA ASP A 176 -24.43 -11.20 26.52
C ASP A 176 -23.08 -11.82 26.93
N ARG A 177 -22.52 -12.64 26.07
CA ARG A 177 -21.21 -13.27 26.27
C ARG A 177 -20.04 -12.35 25.96
N TYR A 178 -20.17 -11.48 24.95
CA TYR A 178 -19.10 -10.60 24.46
C TYR A 178 -19.52 -9.11 24.40
N PRO A 179 -19.93 -8.50 25.53
CA PRO A 179 -20.52 -7.15 25.54
C PRO A 179 -19.57 -6.03 25.10
N ARG A 180 -18.27 -6.20 25.31
CA ARG A 180 -17.26 -5.22 24.86
C ARG A 180 -17.04 -5.31 23.35
N THR A 181 -16.96 -6.52 22.79
CA THR A 181 -16.83 -6.75 21.36
C THR A 181 -18.04 -6.22 20.60
N ALA A 182 -19.25 -6.51 21.09
CA ALA A 182 -20.49 -6.02 20.46
C ALA A 182 -20.55 -4.48 20.39
N ARG A 183 -20.10 -3.78 21.43
CA ARG A 183 -20.03 -2.30 21.43
C ARG A 183 -18.94 -1.78 20.49
N MET A 184 -17.75 -2.40 20.52
CA MET A 184 -16.61 -1.97 19.72
C MET A 184 -16.87 -2.14 18.21
N VAL A 185 -17.58 -3.19 17.80
CA VAL A 185 -17.86 -3.48 16.39
C VAL A 185 -18.58 -2.32 15.72
N ALA A 186 -19.60 -1.76 16.38
CA ALA A 186 -20.33 -0.61 15.82
C ALA A 186 -19.38 0.57 15.53
N ASP A 187 -18.51 0.90 16.49
CA ASP A 187 -17.56 2.01 16.35
C ASP A 187 -16.50 1.72 15.26
N THR A 188 -15.95 0.51 15.24
CA THR A 188 -14.86 0.13 14.32
C THR A 188 -15.30 0.06 12.86
N PHE A 189 -16.51 -0.46 12.59
CA PHE A 189 -16.99 -0.64 11.22
C PHE A 189 -17.71 0.58 10.63
N THR A 190 -17.98 1.60 11.46
CA THR A 190 -18.50 2.91 11.01
C THR A 190 -17.45 4.00 10.99
N ALA A 191 -16.23 3.71 11.47
CA ALA A 191 -15.13 4.67 11.49
C ALA A 191 -14.70 5.07 10.06
N ASP A 192 -14.31 6.33 9.91
CA ASP A 192 -13.70 6.84 8.68
C ASP A 192 -12.32 6.19 8.47
N PRO A 193 -12.10 5.46 7.35
CA PRO A 193 -10.83 4.81 7.08
C PRO A 193 -9.63 5.76 7.06
N ASP A 194 -9.83 7.02 6.64
CA ASP A 194 -8.77 8.02 6.63
C ASP A 194 -8.35 8.37 8.07
N ALA A 195 -9.32 8.60 8.95
CA ALA A 195 -9.07 8.90 10.35
C ALA A 195 -8.40 7.72 11.09
N GLU A 196 -8.82 6.49 10.81
CA GLU A 196 -8.23 5.27 11.38
C GLU A 196 -6.79 5.05 10.92
N PHE A 197 -6.52 5.24 9.62
CA PHE A 197 -5.17 5.16 9.08
C PHE A 197 -4.24 6.18 9.74
N ASP A 198 -4.68 7.44 9.79
CA ASP A 198 -3.91 8.54 10.40
C ASP A 198 -3.69 8.31 11.90
N HIS A 199 -4.67 7.75 12.60
CA HIS A 199 -4.52 7.39 14.01
C HIS A 199 -3.39 6.35 14.19
N GLY A 200 -3.40 5.28 13.41
CA GLY A 200 -2.38 4.23 13.50
C GLY A 200 -0.99 4.75 13.14
N VAL A 201 -0.86 5.59 12.11
CA VAL A 201 0.42 6.24 11.77
C VAL A 201 0.92 7.08 12.96
N ARG A 202 0.07 7.90 13.58
CA ARG A 202 0.46 8.69 14.77
C ARG A 202 0.93 7.83 15.94
N VAL A 203 0.23 6.72 16.22
CA VAL A 203 0.62 5.79 17.28
C VAL A 203 2.00 5.19 17.01
N ILE A 204 2.26 4.76 15.77
CA ILE A 204 3.56 4.21 15.36
C ILE A 204 4.67 5.25 15.52
N LEU A 205 4.46 6.46 15.01
CA LEU A 205 5.47 7.54 15.09
C LEU A 205 5.75 7.97 16.53
N ALA A 206 4.73 8.02 17.39
CA ALA A 206 4.91 8.28 18.82
C ALA A 206 5.73 7.17 19.49
N GLY A 207 5.48 5.90 19.14
CA GLY A 207 6.26 4.76 19.64
C GLY A 207 7.72 4.79 19.18
N ILE A 208 7.97 5.11 17.92
CA ILE A 208 9.32 5.29 17.38
C ILE A 208 10.07 6.38 18.16
N LEU A 209 9.45 7.56 18.34
CA LEU A 209 10.05 8.67 19.09
C LEU A 209 10.37 8.30 20.55
N ALA A 210 9.48 7.54 21.20
CA ALA A 210 9.67 7.10 22.58
C ALA A 210 10.85 6.13 22.74
N THR A 211 11.06 5.23 21.77
CA THR A 211 12.14 4.26 21.77
C THR A 211 13.51 4.88 21.46
N THR A 212 13.56 5.88 20.61
CA THR A 212 14.78 6.60 20.23
C THR A 212 15.36 7.45 21.37
N ARG A 213 14.47 8.04 22.22
CA ARG A 213 14.89 8.89 23.35
C ARG A 213 15.34 8.09 24.59
N ALA A 214 15.12 6.80 24.62
CA ALA A 214 15.44 5.93 25.76
C ALA A 214 16.84 5.28 25.67
N GLY A 215 17.56 5.48 24.57
CA GLY A 215 18.94 5.02 24.34
C GLY A 215 19.93 6.16 24.42
#